data_bf8bc44d963b69dda9da4bc116d667b9
#
_entry.id   bf8bc44d963b69dda9da4bc116d667b9
#
_cell.length_a   1.000
_cell.length_b   1.000
_cell.length_c   1.000
_cell.angle_alpha   90.00
_cell.angle_beta   90.00
_cell.angle_gamma   90.00
#
_symmetry.space_group_name_H-M   'P 1'
#
loop_
_entity.id
_entity.type
_entity.pdbx_description
1 polymer ?
#
loop_
_entity_poly.entity_id
_entity_poly.type
_entity_poly.pdbx_seq_one_letter_code
_entity_poly.pdbx_strand_id
1 'polypeptide(L)'
;MSNYSRNIRADIWDNRRFAGYNAKQKLFWFYLHTSDATSDTSAFRLRLSRAADTCGISKNEAKKIFDGFVADGLAIYDEETEEVLITDYFVYGHEPLSGIGYSYYRKDLKKIESKKILDALCAQAKGVDICEQFFRALSEVIPNLKRTDFHIRPPKARDREQNDAKTQDFDAEENALF
;
A
#
# COMPACT_ATOMS: atom_id res chain seq x y z
N MET A 1 -12.94 -6.02 -16.88
CA MET A 1 -12.17 -6.48 -15.72
C MET A 1 -10.81 -5.83 -15.82
N SER A 2 -10.39 -5.09 -14.82
CA SER A 2 -9.07 -4.43 -14.79
C SER A 2 -8.00 -5.52 -14.65
N ASN A 3 -7.09 -5.65 -15.62
CA ASN A 3 -5.91 -6.52 -15.54
C ASN A 3 -4.87 -5.88 -14.59
N TYR A 4 -5.17 -5.90 -13.29
CA TYR A 4 -4.26 -5.41 -12.28
C TYR A 4 -3.42 -6.58 -11.77
N SER A 5 -2.12 -6.52 -11.93
CA SER A 5 -1.18 -7.53 -11.42
C SER A 5 -0.40 -6.97 -10.24
N ARG A 6 -0.20 -7.79 -9.22
CA ARG A 6 0.68 -7.47 -8.09
C ARG A 6 1.81 -8.50 -8.04
N ASN A 7 3.02 -8.03 -7.93
CA ASN A 7 4.20 -8.88 -7.83
C ASN A 7 4.56 -9.08 -6.35
N ILE A 8 4.79 -10.31 -5.96
CA ILE A 8 5.34 -10.66 -4.65
C ILE A 8 6.71 -11.29 -4.88
N ARG A 9 7.69 -10.84 -4.14
CA ARG A 9 9.06 -11.38 -4.24
C ARG A 9 9.09 -12.83 -3.77
N ALA A 10 9.79 -13.67 -4.52
CA ALA A 10 9.88 -15.11 -4.22
C ALA A 10 10.62 -15.41 -2.91
N ASP A 11 11.53 -14.52 -2.48
CA ASP A 11 12.28 -14.65 -1.22
C ASP A 11 11.42 -14.50 0.05
N ILE A 12 10.12 -14.23 -0.07
CA ILE A 12 9.18 -14.34 1.05
C ILE A 12 9.21 -15.72 1.69
N TRP A 13 9.46 -16.77 0.87
CA TRP A 13 9.54 -18.14 1.36
C TRP A 13 10.74 -18.40 2.27
N ASP A 14 11.82 -17.60 2.14
CA ASP A 14 13.01 -17.63 2.98
C ASP A 14 12.86 -16.78 4.26
N ASN A 15 11.77 -15.99 4.34
CA ASN A 15 11.48 -15.21 5.54
C ASN A 15 11.12 -16.14 6.69
N ARG A 16 11.91 -16.12 7.76
CA ARG A 16 11.76 -17.01 8.92
C ARG A 16 10.37 -16.92 9.57
N ARG A 17 9.81 -15.72 9.66
CA ARG A 17 8.47 -15.49 10.23
C ARG A 17 7.40 -16.07 9.34
N PHE A 18 7.43 -15.76 8.04
CA PHE A 18 6.48 -16.28 7.06
C PHE A 18 6.57 -17.82 6.95
N ALA A 19 7.76 -18.40 7.01
CA ALA A 19 7.96 -19.86 7.01
C ALA A 19 7.22 -20.53 8.19
N GLY A 20 7.18 -19.88 9.35
CA GLY A 20 6.48 -20.36 10.56
C GLY A 20 4.96 -20.27 10.51
N TYR A 21 4.38 -19.55 9.55
CA TYR A 21 2.93 -19.44 9.41
C TYR A 21 2.31 -20.74 8.89
N ASN A 22 1.12 -21.08 9.41
CA ASN A 22 0.31 -22.14 8.84
C ASN A 22 -0.34 -21.72 7.50
N ALA A 23 -0.96 -22.65 6.79
CA ALA A 23 -1.52 -22.40 5.47
C ALA A 23 -2.56 -21.27 5.45
N LYS A 24 -3.42 -21.15 6.49
CA LYS A 24 -4.45 -20.12 6.59
C LYS A 24 -3.84 -18.73 6.84
N GLN A 25 -2.82 -18.66 7.68
CA GLN A 25 -2.08 -17.42 7.92
C GLN A 25 -1.35 -16.96 6.65
N LYS A 26 -0.71 -17.88 5.92
CA LYS A 26 -0.06 -17.59 4.63
C LYS A 26 -1.07 -17.08 3.61
N LEU A 27 -2.23 -17.77 3.48
CA LEU A 27 -3.30 -17.33 2.58
C LEU A 27 -3.82 -15.94 2.94
N PHE A 28 -4.04 -15.66 4.23
CA PHE A 28 -4.51 -14.36 4.71
C PHE A 28 -3.46 -13.27 4.46
N TRP A 29 -2.16 -13.56 4.64
CA TRP A 29 -1.07 -12.65 4.28
C TRP A 29 -1.09 -12.32 2.78
N PHE A 30 -1.22 -13.34 1.91
CA PHE A 30 -1.35 -13.09 0.46
C PHE A 30 -2.59 -12.26 0.13
N TYR A 31 -3.71 -12.49 0.81
CA TYR A 31 -4.90 -11.68 0.63
C TYR A 31 -4.62 -10.19 0.93
N LEU A 32 -3.97 -9.88 2.04
CA LEU A 32 -3.63 -8.51 2.41
C LEU A 32 -2.72 -7.81 1.39
N HIS A 33 -1.88 -8.58 0.67
CA HIS A 33 -0.96 -8.03 -0.32
C HIS A 33 -1.51 -7.97 -1.74
N THR A 34 -2.52 -8.78 -2.06
CA THR A 34 -2.96 -8.99 -3.46
C THR A 34 -4.43 -8.76 -3.71
N SER A 35 -5.23 -8.51 -2.68
CA SER A 35 -6.67 -8.27 -2.86
C SER A 35 -6.94 -6.97 -3.64
N ASP A 36 -8.13 -6.89 -4.20
CA ASP A 36 -8.62 -5.68 -4.87
C ASP A 36 -8.82 -4.48 -3.92
N ALA A 37 -8.92 -4.73 -2.60
CA ALA A 37 -8.97 -3.69 -1.58
C ALA A 37 -7.60 -3.07 -1.28
N THR A 38 -6.52 -3.81 -1.54
CA THR A 38 -5.15 -3.37 -1.23
C THR A 38 -4.76 -2.21 -2.14
N SER A 39 -4.33 -1.10 -1.55
CA SER A 39 -3.83 0.05 -2.30
C SER A 39 -2.34 -0.06 -2.63
N ASP A 40 -1.87 0.77 -3.56
CA ASP A 40 -0.45 0.86 -3.89
C ASP A 40 0.36 1.63 -2.85
N THR A 41 -0.32 2.22 -1.86
CA THR A 41 0.28 2.90 -0.72
C THR A 41 0.45 1.99 0.50
N SER A 42 0.08 0.70 0.41
CA SER A 42 0.00 -0.25 1.54
C SER A 42 -1.04 0.07 2.61
N ALA A 43 -1.72 1.22 2.53
CA ALA A 43 -2.75 1.64 3.45
C ALA A 43 -4.13 1.61 2.78
N PHE A 44 -5.11 0.93 3.39
CA PHE A 44 -6.44 0.78 2.82
C PHE A 44 -7.47 0.38 3.89
N ARG A 45 -8.75 0.49 3.55
CA ARG A 45 -9.84 0.01 4.42
C ARG A 45 -9.99 -1.49 4.33
N LEU A 46 -9.81 -2.20 5.46
CA LEU A 46 -9.88 -3.65 5.55
C LEU A 46 -11.22 -4.12 6.12
N ARG A 47 -12.03 -4.78 5.30
CA ARG A 47 -13.24 -5.47 5.75
C ARG A 47 -12.91 -6.93 6.10
N LEU A 48 -12.70 -7.21 7.39
CA LEU A 48 -12.33 -8.55 7.87
C LEU A 48 -13.34 -9.64 7.47
N SER A 49 -14.64 -9.32 7.40
CA SER A 49 -15.65 -10.27 6.93
C SER A 49 -15.40 -10.72 5.50
N ARG A 50 -15.10 -9.77 4.59
CA ARG A 50 -14.79 -10.07 3.20
C ARG A 50 -13.47 -10.87 3.07
N ALA A 51 -12.48 -10.51 3.87
CA ALA A 51 -11.21 -11.24 3.92
C ALA A 51 -11.44 -12.71 4.36
N ALA A 52 -12.25 -12.92 5.40
CA ALA A 52 -12.63 -14.25 5.89
C ALA A 52 -13.32 -15.07 4.81
N ASP A 53 -14.35 -14.51 4.17
CA ASP A 53 -15.12 -15.16 3.10
C ASP A 53 -14.21 -15.54 1.91
N THR A 54 -13.34 -14.63 1.49
CA THR A 54 -12.40 -14.86 0.38
C THR A 54 -11.36 -15.93 0.70
N CYS A 55 -10.86 -15.96 1.94
CA CYS A 55 -9.88 -16.96 2.39
C CYS A 55 -10.52 -18.30 2.81
N GLY A 56 -11.85 -18.42 2.78
CA GLY A 56 -12.54 -19.65 3.18
C GLY A 56 -12.37 -20.01 4.66
N ILE A 57 -12.29 -19.00 5.54
CA ILE A 57 -12.14 -19.16 6.99
C ILE A 57 -13.26 -18.44 7.74
N SER A 58 -13.50 -18.82 8.98
CA SER A 58 -14.50 -18.13 9.80
C SER A 58 -14.05 -16.71 10.17
N LYS A 59 -15.00 -15.81 10.44
CA LYS A 59 -14.72 -14.43 10.87
C LYS A 59 -13.87 -14.39 12.15
N ASN A 60 -14.13 -15.30 13.10
CA ASN A 60 -13.37 -15.38 14.35
C ASN A 60 -11.92 -15.82 14.08
N GLU A 61 -11.71 -16.72 13.13
CA GLU A 61 -10.38 -17.18 12.74
C GLU A 61 -9.61 -16.09 11.99
N ALA A 62 -10.27 -15.39 11.04
CA ALA A 62 -9.69 -14.25 10.36
C ALA A 62 -9.26 -13.15 11.36
N LYS A 63 -10.12 -12.85 12.35
CA LYS A 63 -9.78 -11.89 13.41
C LYS A 63 -8.55 -12.33 14.19
N LYS A 64 -8.49 -13.60 14.63
CA LYS A 64 -7.32 -14.12 15.37
C LYS A 64 -6.03 -14.05 14.56
N ILE A 65 -6.08 -14.39 13.28
CA ILE A 65 -4.92 -14.29 12.37
C ILE A 65 -4.48 -12.82 12.24
N PHE A 66 -5.43 -11.93 12.02
CA PHE A 66 -5.17 -10.51 11.84
C PHE A 66 -4.61 -9.86 13.13
N ASP A 67 -5.20 -10.15 14.29
CA ASP A 67 -4.70 -9.69 15.59
C ASP A 67 -3.26 -10.18 15.84
N GLY A 68 -2.93 -11.41 15.40
CA GLY A 68 -1.57 -11.93 15.40
C GLY A 68 -0.63 -11.11 14.51
N PHE A 69 -1.05 -10.74 13.30
CA PHE A 69 -0.23 -9.90 12.42
C PHE A 69 -0.02 -8.48 12.98
N VAL A 70 -1.03 -7.91 13.66
CA VAL A 70 -0.89 -6.63 14.37
C VAL A 70 0.11 -6.76 15.52
N ALA A 71 -0.02 -7.82 16.34
CA ALA A 71 0.89 -8.08 17.47
C ALA A 71 2.34 -8.32 17.00
N ASP A 72 2.52 -8.95 15.84
CA ASP A 72 3.81 -9.18 15.20
C ASP A 72 4.38 -7.93 14.49
N GLY A 73 3.62 -6.83 14.45
CA GLY A 73 4.02 -5.59 13.80
C GLY A 73 3.99 -5.64 12.27
N LEU A 74 3.31 -6.63 11.66
CA LEU A 74 3.13 -6.74 10.20
C LEU A 74 2.00 -5.85 9.68
N ALA A 75 1.11 -5.43 10.57
CA ALA A 75 0.03 -4.52 10.26
C ALA A 75 -0.14 -3.49 11.38
N ILE A 76 -0.49 -2.27 11.02
CA ILE A 76 -0.99 -1.24 11.93
C ILE A 76 -2.44 -1.03 11.58
N TYR A 77 -3.33 -1.09 12.57
CA TYR A 77 -4.77 -1.03 12.35
C TYR A 77 -5.42 0.04 13.20
N ASP A 78 -6.35 0.75 12.60
CA ASP A 78 -7.22 1.70 13.26
C ASP A 78 -8.65 1.16 13.26
N GLU A 79 -9.16 0.82 14.45
CA GLU A 79 -10.48 0.22 14.60
C GLU A 79 -11.62 1.19 14.29
N GLU A 80 -11.43 2.51 14.50
CA GLU A 80 -12.47 3.52 14.27
C GLU A 80 -12.77 3.70 12.78
N THR A 81 -11.73 3.67 11.95
CA THR A 81 -11.86 3.85 10.49
C THR A 81 -11.85 2.52 9.73
N GLU A 82 -11.56 1.40 10.41
CA GLU A 82 -11.29 0.08 9.80
C GLU A 82 -10.12 0.13 8.79
N GLU A 83 -9.19 1.04 8.97
CA GLU A 83 -8.05 1.18 8.07
C GLU A 83 -6.82 0.46 8.58
N VAL A 84 -6.07 -0.11 7.65
CA VAL A 84 -4.85 -0.89 7.90
C VAL A 84 -3.70 -0.35 7.07
N LEU A 85 -2.52 -0.36 7.65
CA LEU A 85 -1.24 -0.23 6.96
C LEU A 85 -0.50 -1.56 7.06
N ILE A 86 -0.09 -2.13 5.93
CA ILE A 86 0.74 -3.33 5.87
C ILE A 86 2.21 -2.90 5.88
N THR A 87 2.92 -3.24 6.94
CA THR A 87 4.27 -2.69 7.20
C THR A 87 5.36 -3.33 6.34
N ASP A 88 5.21 -4.58 5.93
CA ASP A 88 6.16 -5.29 5.07
C ASP A 88 5.84 -5.19 3.57
N TYR A 89 4.82 -4.41 3.22
CA TYR A 89 4.34 -4.29 1.84
C TYR A 89 5.43 -3.85 0.87
N PHE A 90 6.20 -2.83 1.22
CA PHE A 90 7.30 -2.33 0.38
C PHE A 90 8.53 -3.23 0.40
N VAL A 91 8.63 -4.15 1.37
CA VAL A 91 9.73 -5.11 1.42
C VAL A 91 9.51 -6.27 0.46
N TYR A 92 8.28 -6.83 0.43
CA TYR A 92 7.98 -8.05 -0.32
C TYR A 92 7.06 -7.85 -1.53
N GLY A 93 6.28 -6.81 -1.56
CA GLY A 93 5.23 -6.67 -2.57
C GLY A 93 5.58 -5.71 -3.68
N HIS A 94 5.96 -4.53 -3.34
CA HIS A 94 6.07 -3.50 -4.35
C HIS A 94 7.18 -2.53 -4.01
N GLU A 95 8.14 -2.41 -4.91
CA GLU A 95 8.89 -1.15 -4.92
C GLU A 95 7.85 -0.02 -5.08
N PRO A 96 7.92 1.06 -4.26
CA PRO A 96 7.20 2.31 -4.55
C PRO A 96 7.89 2.97 -5.74
N LEU A 97 7.60 2.74 -6.76
CA LEU A 97 7.21 2.26 -8.00
C LEU A 97 7.67 3.07 -9.19
N SER A 98 8.38 2.43 -9.98
CA SER A 98 8.48 2.77 -11.38
C SER A 98 7.11 2.50 -12.03
N GLY A 99 6.45 3.52 -12.57
CA GLY A 99 5.30 3.35 -13.45
C GLY A 99 3.91 3.61 -12.89
N ILE A 100 3.71 3.81 -11.58
CA ILE A 100 2.44 4.32 -11.06
C ILE A 100 2.50 5.84 -11.02
N GLY A 101 1.54 6.47 -11.68
CA GLY A 101 1.47 7.93 -11.76
C GLY A 101 1.08 8.55 -10.41
N TYR A 102 1.52 9.78 -10.19
CA TYR A 102 1.14 10.62 -9.04
C TYR A 102 -0.36 10.60 -8.73
N SER A 103 -1.23 10.63 -9.74
CA SER A 103 -2.68 10.62 -9.60
C SER A 103 -3.24 9.40 -8.86
N TYR A 104 -2.63 8.22 -9.03
CA TYR A 104 -3.03 7.00 -8.34
C TYR A 104 -2.71 7.08 -6.85
N TYR A 105 -1.48 7.48 -6.49
CA TYR A 105 -1.10 7.66 -5.10
C TYR A 105 -1.96 8.71 -4.41
N ARG A 106 -2.17 9.86 -5.06
CA ARG A 106 -3.01 10.94 -4.57
C ARG A 106 -4.43 10.46 -4.29
N LYS A 107 -5.03 9.71 -5.23
CA LYS A 107 -6.36 9.15 -5.09
C LYS A 107 -6.47 8.19 -3.91
N ASP A 108 -5.49 7.33 -3.71
CA ASP A 108 -5.50 6.37 -2.62
C ASP A 108 -5.23 7.03 -1.27
N LEU A 109 -4.26 7.93 -1.19
CA LEU A 109 -3.94 8.64 0.04
C LEU A 109 -5.09 9.54 0.53
N LYS A 110 -5.84 10.17 -0.39
CA LYS A 110 -7.02 10.98 -0.04
C LYS A 110 -8.20 10.18 0.53
N LYS A 111 -8.21 8.86 0.38
CA LYS A 111 -9.22 7.99 0.98
C LYS A 111 -8.92 7.62 2.42
N ILE A 112 -7.69 7.82 2.89
CA ILE A 112 -7.27 7.49 4.24
C ILE A 112 -7.76 8.58 5.19
N GLU A 113 -8.61 8.19 6.13
CA GLU A 113 -9.22 9.06 7.14
C GLU A 113 -8.43 9.02 8.45
N SER A 114 -7.79 7.88 8.74
CA SER A 114 -7.04 7.68 9.97
C SER A 114 -5.73 8.46 9.99
N LYS A 115 -5.62 9.40 10.92
CA LYS A 115 -4.34 10.09 11.19
C LYS A 115 -3.27 9.10 11.64
N LYS A 116 -3.64 8.09 12.44
CA LYS A 116 -2.72 7.03 12.90
C LYS A 116 -2.09 6.29 11.73
N ILE A 117 -2.89 5.94 10.72
CA ILE A 117 -2.42 5.25 9.52
C ILE A 117 -1.54 6.16 8.66
N LEU A 118 -1.92 7.43 8.48
CA LEU A 118 -1.11 8.39 7.73
C LEU A 118 0.25 8.66 8.41
N ASP A 119 0.27 8.83 9.72
CA ASP A 119 1.51 9.03 10.49
C ASP A 119 2.44 7.79 10.37
N ALA A 120 1.86 6.58 10.47
CA ALA A 120 2.60 5.33 10.33
C ALA A 120 3.15 5.13 8.91
N LEU A 121 2.35 5.45 7.89
CA LEU A 121 2.77 5.40 6.49
C LEU A 121 3.92 6.39 6.22
N CYS A 122 3.84 7.59 6.77
CA CYS A 122 4.91 8.59 6.68
C CYS A 122 6.20 8.08 7.33
N ALA A 123 6.10 7.47 8.51
CA ALA A 123 7.26 6.88 9.21
C ALA A 123 7.89 5.74 8.39
N GLN A 124 7.06 4.87 7.81
CA GLN A 124 7.53 3.80 6.92
C GLN A 124 8.22 4.35 5.67
N ALA A 125 7.64 5.38 5.03
CA ALA A 125 8.20 6.01 3.84
C ALA A 125 9.56 6.66 4.07
N LYS A 126 9.87 7.11 5.28
CA LYS A 126 11.20 7.63 5.67
C LYS A 126 12.26 6.54 5.75
N GLY A 127 11.86 5.30 6.03
CA GLY A 127 12.75 4.14 6.18
C GLY A 127 13.05 3.38 4.88
N VAL A 128 12.45 3.76 3.76
CA VAL A 128 12.61 3.08 2.47
C VAL A 128 12.85 4.10 1.35
N ASP A 129 13.40 3.61 0.25
CA ASP A 129 13.51 4.45 -0.94
C ASP A 129 12.14 4.62 -1.60
N ILE A 130 11.71 5.86 -1.82
CA ILE A 130 10.44 6.19 -2.47
C ILE A 130 10.64 6.92 -3.79
N CYS A 131 9.64 6.89 -4.69
CA CYS A 131 9.66 7.71 -5.89
C CYS A 131 9.15 9.13 -5.63
N GLU A 132 9.54 10.07 -6.51
CA GLU A 132 9.12 11.48 -6.44
C GLU A 132 7.60 11.63 -6.44
N GLN A 133 6.89 10.84 -7.25
CA GLN A 133 5.43 10.88 -7.37
C GLN A 133 4.74 10.51 -6.05
N PHE A 134 5.27 9.52 -5.33
CA PHE A 134 4.74 9.14 -4.03
C PHE A 134 5.00 10.22 -2.97
N PHE A 135 6.22 10.75 -2.91
CA PHE A 135 6.54 11.86 -2.01
C PHE A 135 5.63 13.07 -2.24
N ARG A 136 5.44 13.46 -3.51
CA ARG A 136 4.56 14.57 -3.87
C ARG A 136 3.11 14.32 -3.43
N ALA A 137 2.57 13.12 -3.68
CA ALA A 137 1.23 12.76 -3.25
C ALA A 137 1.10 12.74 -1.72
N LEU A 138 2.11 12.24 -1.00
CA LEU A 138 2.13 12.22 0.46
C LEU A 138 2.16 13.63 1.06
N SER A 139 2.91 14.55 0.45
CA SER A 139 3.02 15.94 0.89
C SER A 139 1.72 16.75 0.74
N GLU A 140 0.76 16.29 -0.07
CA GLU A 140 -0.56 16.91 -0.17
C GLU A 140 -1.49 16.54 0.99
N VAL A 141 -1.34 15.35 1.54
CA VAL A 141 -2.21 14.86 2.62
C VAL A 141 -1.59 15.05 3.99
N ILE A 142 -0.26 15.13 4.07
CA ILE A 142 0.47 15.36 5.31
C ILE A 142 1.21 16.70 5.20
N PRO A 143 0.78 17.74 5.93
CA PRO A 143 1.40 19.05 5.85
C PRO A 143 2.82 19.05 6.46
N ASN A 144 3.65 19.97 5.99
CA ASN A 144 4.99 20.25 6.53
C ASN A 144 6.01 19.11 6.42
N LEU A 145 5.84 18.16 5.48
CA LEU A 145 6.87 17.17 5.19
C LEU A 145 8.12 17.85 4.61
N LYS A 146 9.27 17.53 5.18
CA LYS A 146 10.56 17.99 4.66
C LYS A 146 11.12 16.93 3.71
N ARG A 147 11.40 17.33 2.47
CA ARG A 147 11.98 16.43 1.46
C ARG A 147 13.27 15.76 1.93
N THR A 148 14.06 16.44 2.75
CA THR A 148 15.31 15.94 3.33
C THR A 148 15.16 14.76 4.27
N ASP A 149 13.93 14.49 4.76
CA ASP A 149 13.64 13.38 5.66
C ASP A 149 13.42 12.05 4.90
N PHE A 150 13.42 12.07 3.54
CA PHE A 150 13.08 10.93 2.70
C PHE A 150 14.21 10.58 1.73
N HIS A 151 14.38 9.28 1.49
CA HIS A 151 15.25 8.77 0.44
C HIS A 151 14.46 8.70 -0.87
N ILE A 152 14.63 9.72 -1.73
CA ILE A 152 13.89 9.83 -2.98
C ILE A 152 14.78 9.36 -4.14
N ARG A 153 14.35 8.26 -4.79
CA ARG A 153 15.08 7.73 -5.96
C ARG A 153 14.97 8.67 -7.15
N PRO A 154 16.05 8.85 -7.91
CA PRO A 154 15.95 9.52 -9.19
C PRO A 154 15.05 8.72 -10.15
N PRO A 155 14.26 9.37 -11.01
CA PRO A 155 13.40 8.70 -11.98
C PRO A 155 14.25 7.85 -12.94
N LYS A 156 13.82 6.60 -13.19
CA LYS A 156 14.43 5.73 -14.20
C LYS A 156 14.18 6.33 -15.59
N ALA A 157 15.09 6.16 -16.53
CA ALA A 157 15.00 6.76 -17.87
C ALA A 157 13.68 6.42 -18.61
N ARG A 158 13.13 5.20 -18.42
CA ARG A 158 11.83 4.78 -18.97
C ARG A 158 10.62 5.46 -18.33
N ASP A 159 10.74 5.95 -17.10
CA ASP A 159 9.63 6.57 -16.37
C ASP A 159 9.37 8.01 -16.85
N ARG A 160 10.35 8.66 -17.48
CA ARG A 160 10.21 10.02 -18.00
C ARG A 160 9.26 10.10 -19.19
N GLU A 161 9.37 9.18 -20.14
CA GLU A 161 8.54 9.17 -21.35
C GLU A 161 7.06 8.80 -21.09
N GLN A 162 6.81 7.92 -20.13
CA GLN A 162 5.43 7.49 -19.80
C GLN A 162 4.69 8.46 -18.87
N ASN A 163 5.41 9.22 -18.04
CA ASN A 163 4.80 10.17 -17.10
C ASN A 163 4.36 11.45 -17.82
N ASP A 164 5.14 11.93 -18.77
CA ASP A 164 4.81 13.15 -19.52
C ASP A 164 3.54 12.96 -20.38
N ALA A 165 3.36 11.79 -20.98
CA ALA A 165 2.16 11.47 -21.77
C ALA A 165 0.89 11.31 -20.92
N LYS A 166 0.99 10.65 -19.75
CA LYS A 166 -0.19 10.38 -18.89
C LYS A 166 -0.63 11.59 -18.05
N THR A 167 0.28 12.49 -17.73
CA THR A 167 -0.07 13.72 -17.01
C THR A 167 -0.86 14.66 -17.92
N GLN A 168 -0.53 14.71 -19.22
CA GLN A 168 -1.27 15.53 -20.20
C GLN A 168 -2.70 15.04 -20.44
N ASP A 169 -2.94 13.72 -20.46
CA ASP A 169 -4.29 13.18 -20.64
C ASP A 169 -5.19 13.44 -19.42
N PHE A 170 -4.65 13.44 -18.21
CA PHE A 170 -5.44 13.62 -16.99
C PHE A 170 -5.81 15.09 -16.73
N ASP A 171 -4.89 16.01 -17.01
CA ASP A 171 -5.14 17.45 -16.94
C ASP A 171 -6.16 17.89 -18.00
N ALA A 172 -6.22 17.17 -19.14
CA ALA A 172 -7.22 17.41 -20.20
C ALA A 172 -8.63 16.92 -19.80
N GLU A 173 -8.75 15.80 -19.09
CA GLU A 173 -10.04 15.30 -18.59
C GLU A 173 -10.59 16.13 -17.42
N GLU A 174 -9.73 16.62 -16.51
CA GLU A 174 -10.15 17.50 -15.40
C GLU A 174 -10.61 18.88 -15.90
N ASN A 175 -9.97 19.41 -16.96
CA ASN A 175 -10.35 20.68 -17.59
C ASN A 175 -11.57 20.57 -18.52
N ALA A 176 -11.98 19.38 -18.93
CA ALA A 176 -13.18 19.16 -19.74
C ALA A 176 -14.48 19.03 -18.92
N LEU A 177 -14.37 18.98 -17.59
CA LEU A 177 -15.51 18.84 -16.66
C LEU A 177 -15.91 20.17 -15.99
N PHE A 178 -15.28 21.27 -16.36
CA PHE A 178 -15.65 22.66 -16.00
C PHE A 178 -15.88 23.51 -17.24
#